data_c91eb3b085aea3dbcbda61c4ac6f4426
#
_entry.id   c91eb3b085aea3dbcbda61c4ac6f4426
#
_cell.length_a   1.000
_cell.length_b   1.000
_cell.length_c   1.000
_cell.angle_alpha   90.00
_cell.angle_beta   90.00
_cell.angle_gamma   90.00
#
_symmetry.space_group_name_H-M   'P 1'
#
loop_
_entity.id
_entity.type
_entity.pdbx_description
1 polymer ?
#
loop_
_entity_poly.entity_id
_entity_poly.type
_entity_poly.pdbx_seq_one_letter_code
_entity_poly.pdbx_strand_id
1 'polypeptide(L)'
;MKFKNWALVATCAIALPLAACGGSDSASTPDTTGSSSNTDGGSVFVTGSSTVEPISIKVGELAGTDDGGNIKVTVEGPGTGDGFKKFCAGDGDITGASRPIKEEEAVQCADAGIEYVELAVAIDGLTVATSVNNTAIECLDKAALYALIGPESEGFSSWADANTLAGELGSAYTLPDAPLSIFGPGEESGTYDSFVEFAFKSIAGDRGTEVIARADYTASPNDNVIVDGIESADTSLGWVGYAYYRAETDRMKAIAIADDEGVCVAPTDETIADGSYSFSRTLYIYVNKAKAVENPAIGTYVDLYLSAAGVEQVVAAGYVQLEAAEQQSSVDAWTARG
;
A
#
# COMPACT_ATOMS: atom_id res chain seq x y z
N MET A 1 1.00 -53.50 -28.59
CA MET A 1 2.28 -54.23 -28.60
C MET A 1 2.93 -54.08 -27.24
N LYS A 2 3.16 -55.17 -26.59
CA LYS A 2 3.79 -55.41 -25.29
C LYS A 2 5.31 -55.17 -25.38
N PHE A 3 5.90 -54.71 -24.25
CA PHE A 3 7.15 -55.22 -23.62
C PHE A 3 7.52 -54.18 -22.55
N LYS A 4 7.46 -54.41 -21.29
CA LYS A 4 8.05 -55.31 -20.28
C LYS A 4 9.44 -54.87 -19.79
N ASN A 5 9.43 -54.45 -18.53
CA ASN A 5 10.38 -54.63 -17.41
C ASN A 5 11.90 -54.53 -17.65
N TRP A 6 12.62 -53.79 -16.74
CA TRP A 6 13.56 -54.44 -15.80
C TRP A 6 13.91 -53.55 -14.62
N ALA A 7 13.84 -54.16 -13.44
CA ALA A 7 14.33 -53.68 -12.16
C ALA A 7 15.81 -54.04 -12.00
N LEU A 8 16.59 -53.27 -11.29
CA LEU A 8 17.81 -53.71 -10.66
C LEU A 8 18.02 -52.99 -9.33
N VAL A 9 17.94 -53.78 -8.27
CA VAL A 9 18.29 -53.53 -6.88
C VAL A 9 19.83 -53.65 -6.75
N ALA A 10 20.45 -52.73 -6.05
CA ALA A 10 21.80 -52.93 -5.51
C ALA A 10 21.87 -52.36 -4.09
N THR A 11 21.79 -53.27 -3.15
CA THR A 11 22.12 -53.14 -1.73
C THR A 11 23.64 -53.10 -1.55
N CYS A 12 24.16 -52.14 -0.80
CA CYS A 12 25.51 -52.27 -0.23
C CYS A 12 25.48 -51.80 1.22
N ALA A 13 25.56 -52.76 2.12
CA ALA A 13 25.82 -52.59 3.55
C ALA A 13 27.34 -52.64 3.76
N ILE A 14 27.91 -51.72 4.50
CA ILE A 14 29.24 -51.89 5.11
C ILE A 14 29.23 -51.29 6.52
N ALA A 15 29.80 -52.10 7.40
CA ALA A 15 29.82 -52.15 8.83
C ALA A 15 30.64 -51.05 9.55
N LEU A 16 30.27 -50.83 10.79
CA LEU A 16 31.04 -50.14 11.86
C LEU A 16 32.30 -50.89 12.26
N PRO A 17 33.28 -50.22 12.87
CA PRO A 17 33.82 -50.73 14.11
C PRO A 17 33.77 -49.74 15.29
N LEU A 18 33.35 -50.26 16.45
CA LEU A 18 33.64 -49.75 17.77
C LEU A 18 35.14 -49.92 18.09
N ALA A 19 35.72 -48.90 18.70
CA ALA A 19 36.89 -49.07 19.55
C ALA A 19 36.73 -48.14 20.78
N ALA A 20 36.81 -48.79 21.93
CA ALA A 20 36.72 -48.20 23.25
C ALA A 20 38.11 -48.00 23.86
N CYS A 21 38.15 -47.18 24.89
CA CYS A 21 39.04 -47.09 26.04
C CYS A 21 40.24 -46.16 26.01
N GLY A 22 40.30 -45.34 27.08
CA GLY A 22 41.51 -44.92 27.75
C GLY A 22 41.50 -43.51 28.31
N GLY A 23 41.22 -43.36 29.61
CA GLY A 23 41.22 -42.07 30.32
C GLY A 23 42.59 -41.45 30.58
N SER A 24 42.59 -40.17 30.88
CA SER A 24 43.48 -39.51 31.89
C SER A 24 43.07 -38.05 32.06
N ASP A 25 42.93 -37.66 33.28
CA ASP A 25 42.64 -36.31 33.78
C ASP A 25 43.68 -35.26 33.31
N SER A 26 43.15 -34.11 32.84
CA SER A 26 43.89 -32.86 32.92
C SER A 26 42.90 -31.71 32.90
N ALA A 27 43.01 -30.86 33.93
CA ALA A 27 42.23 -29.65 34.17
C ALA A 27 42.25 -28.71 32.97
N SER A 28 41.08 -28.37 32.46
CA SER A 28 40.87 -27.37 31.43
C SER A 28 40.13 -26.19 32.03
N THR A 29 40.67 -25.05 31.90
CA THR A 29 40.08 -23.71 32.04
C THR A 29 38.69 -23.67 31.40
N PRO A 30 37.74 -22.91 31.98
CA PRO A 30 36.47 -22.68 31.34
C PRO A 30 36.66 -21.80 30.10
N ASP A 31 36.53 -22.44 28.94
CA ASP A 31 36.32 -21.73 27.67
C ASP A 31 35.00 -20.97 27.80
N THR A 32 35.12 -19.65 27.84
CA THR A 32 33.99 -18.74 27.68
C THR A 32 33.52 -18.88 26.23
N THR A 33 32.70 -19.88 25.98
CA THR A 33 31.88 -19.86 24.77
C THR A 33 31.02 -18.61 24.85
N GLY A 34 31.41 -17.62 24.06
CA GLY A 34 30.56 -16.48 23.73
C GLY A 34 29.23 -17.02 23.24
N SER A 35 28.24 -17.00 24.12
CA SER A 35 26.86 -17.08 23.73
C SER A 35 26.62 -15.90 22.82
N SER A 36 26.61 -16.12 21.51
CA SER A 36 25.93 -15.22 20.60
C SER A 36 24.46 -15.23 21.07
N SER A 37 24.14 -14.27 21.91
CA SER A 37 22.73 -13.93 22.12
C SER A 37 22.21 -13.46 20.77
N ASN A 38 21.62 -14.36 19.98
CA ASN A 38 20.59 -13.97 19.06
C ASN A 38 19.53 -13.32 19.95
N THR A 39 19.60 -12.02 20.09
CA THR A 39 18.50 -11.23 20.63
C THR A 39 17.44 -11.26 19.55
N ASP A 40 16.54 -12.25 19.62
CA ASP A 40 15.27 -12.24 18.89
C ASP A 40 14.54 -10.99 19.40
N GLY A 41 14.43 -9.95 18.60
CA GLY A 41 13.84 -8.66 18.97
C GLY A 41 12.34 -8.73 19.20
N GLY A 42 11.76 -9.91 19.07
CA GLY A 42 10.32 -10.13 19.18
C GLY A 42 9.60 -10.14 17.82
N SER A 43 8.28 -10.23 17.86
CA SER A 43 7.46 -10.25 16.65
C SER A 43 6.31 -9.26 16.76
N VAL A 44 5.93 -8.66 15.61
CA VAL A 44 4.79 -7.74 15.46
C VAL A 44 3.91 -8.24 14.33
N PHE A 45 2.60 -8.25 14.57
CA PHE A 45 1.61 -8.57 13.55
C PHE A 45 0.79 -7.33 13.18
N VAL A 46 0.92 -6.92 11.92
CA VAL A 46 0.19 -5.80 11.32
C VAL A 46 -0.85 -6.36 10.36
N THR A 47 -2.09 -5.90 10.47
CA THR A 47 -3.17 -6.22 9.53
C THR A 47 -3.77 -4.92 8.98
N GLY A 48 -4.69 -4.97 8.04
CA GLY A 48 -5.48 -3.79 7.67
C GLY A 48 -5.43 -3.40 6.21
N SER A 49 -5.31 -2.11 5.96
CA SER A 49 -5.38 -1.53 4.62
C SER A 49 -4.29 -2.05 3.68
N SER A 50 -4.68 -2.54 2.51
CA SER A 50 -3.77 -2.86 1.39
C SER A 50 -2.94 -1.65 0.95
N THR A 51 -3.49 -0.43 1.10
CA THR A 51 -2.76 0.83 0.82
C THR A 51 -1.66 1.11 1.85
N VAL A 52 -1.85 0.74 3.13
CA VAL A 52 -0.82 0.94 4.19
C VAL A 52 0.19 -0.21 4.22
N GLU A 53 -0.17 -1.38 3.70
CA GLU A 53 0.65 -2.59 3.69
C GLU A 53 2.07 -2.36 3.13
N PRO A 54 2.29 -1.70 1.96
CA PRO A 54 3.62 -1.47 1.42
C PRO A 54 4.53 -0.66 2.35
N ILE A 55 3.98 0.34 3.05
CA ILE A 55 4.74 1.13 4.04
C ILE A 55 5.12 0.24 5.22
N SER A 56 4.14 -0.50 5.76
CA SER A 56 4.34 -1.39 6.91
C SER A 56 5.37 -2.49 6.63
N ILE A 57 5.42 -3.02 5.40
CA ILE A 57 6.44 -3.97 4.96
C ILE A 57 7.82 -3.31 4.97
N LYS A 58 7.99 -2.13 4.36
CA LYS A 58 9.28 -1.44 4.29
C LYS A 58 9.82 -1.04 5.68
N VAL A 59 8.95 -0.55 6.56
CA VAL A 59 9.34 -0.29 7.96
C VAL A 59 9.64 -1.61 8.69
N GLY A 60 8.93 -2.70 8.35
CA GLY A 60 9.20 -4.05 8.86
C GLY A 60 10.56 -4.59 8.43
N GLU A 61 10.98 -4.33 7.19
CA GLU A 61 12.32 -4.66 6.70
C GLU A 61 13.39 -3.90 7.49
N LEU A 62 13.17 -2.61 7.76
CA LEU A 62 14.06 -1.80 8.60
C LEU A 62 14.12 -2.34 10.03
N ALA A 63 12.98 -2.70 10.63
CA ALA A 63 12.89 -3.28 11.97
C ALA A 63 13.59 -4.65 12.09
N GLY A 64 13.67 -5.40 11.01
CA GLY A 64 14.37 -6.69 10.92
C GLY A 64 15.90 -6.58 10.91
N THR A 65 16.48 -5.38 10.80
CA THR A 65 17.93 -5.15 10.86
C THR A 65 18.44 -5.12 12.30
N ASP A 66 19.75 -5.25 12.49
CA ASP A 66 20.37 -5.11 13.81
C ASP A 66 20.10 -3.73 14.43
N ASP A 67 20.17 -2.68 13.63
CA ASP A 67 19.89 -1.31 14.06
C ASP A 67 18.38 -1.08 14.33
N GLY A 68 17.50 -1.87 13.67
CA GLY A 68 16.06 -1.86 13.87
C GLY A 68 15.55 -2.75 15.00
N GLY A 69 16.46 -3.49 15.67
CA GLY A 69 16.14 -4.32 16.84
C GLY A 69 15.85 -5.78 16.55
N ASN A 70 16.13 -6.28 15.33
CA ASN A 70 15.90 -7.68 14.90
C ASN A 70 14.45 -8.15 15.10
N ILE A 71 13.48 -7.29 14.83
CA ILE A 71 12.05 -7.56 15.01
C ILE A 71 11.51 -8.29 13.78
N LYS A 72 10.80 -9.39 13.99
CA LYS A 72 10.07 -10.06 12.92
C LYS A 72 8.69 -9.42 12.74
N VAL A 73 8.48 -8.72 11.65
CA VAL A 73 7.19 -8.12 11.31
C VAL A 73 6.47 -8.99 10.28
N THR A 74 5.21 -9.31 10.55
CA THR A 74 4.31 -9.98 9.61
C THR A 74 3.20 -8.99 9.25
N VAL A 75 2.96 -8.76 7.96
CA VAL A 75 1.97 -7.80 7.46
C VAL A 75 0.96 -8.53 6.60
N GLU A 76 -0.33 -8.20 6.75
CA GLU A 76 -1.43 -8.66 5.91
C GLU A 76 -2.33 -7.48 5.54
N GLY A 77 -2.68 -7.35 4.27
CA GLY A 77 -3.51 -6.28 3.72
C GLY A 77 -4.93 -6.70 3.29
N PRO A 78 -5.79 -7.25 4.18
CA PRO A 78 -7.14 -7.68 3.80
C PRO A 78 -8.11 -6.52 3.52
N GLY A 79 -7.66 -5.29 3.65
CA GLY A 79 -8.44 -4.06 3.56
C GLY A 79 -8.78 -3.46 4.93
N THR A 80 -9.02 -2.14 4.95
CA THR A 80 -9.24 -1.36 6.19
C THR A 80 -10.36 -1.92 7.07
N GLY A 81 -11.52 -2.27 6.48
CA GLY A 81 -12.66 -2.76 7.25
C GLY A 81 -12.41 -4.13 7.89
N ASP A 82 -11.81 -5.06 7.17
CA ASP A 82 -11.47 -6.38 7.70
C ASP A 82 -10.30 -6.32 8.68
N GLY A 83 -9.38 -5.37 8.49
CA GLY A 83 -8.35 -5.04 9.45
C GLY A 83 -8.92 -4.61 10.81
N PHE A 84 -9.88 -3.67 10.82
CA PHE A 84 -10.55 -3.27 12.07
C PHE A 84 -11.31 -4.41 12.72
N LYS A 85 -11.99 -5.29 11.97
CA LYS A 85 -12.66 -6.47 12.53
C LYS A 85 -11.67 -7.39 13.27
N LYS A 86 -10.53 -7.71 12.65
CA LYS A 86 -9.46 -8.51 13.28
C LYS A 86 -8.87 -7.80 14.50
N PHE A 87 -8.53 -6.52 14.34
CA PHE A 87 -7.93 -5.71 15.40
C PHE A 87 -8.83 -5.57 16.62
N CYS A 88 -10.11 -5.24 16.44
CA CYS A 88 -11.08 -5.12 17.53
C CYS A 88 -11.47 -6.49 18.13
N ALA A 89 -11.20 -7.61 17.44
CA ALA A 89 -11.27 -8.96 18.03
C ALA A 89 -10.01 -9.33 18.85
N GLY A 90 -8.97 -8.49 18.85
CA GLY A 90 -7.70 -8.75 19.53
C GLY A 90 -6.70 -9.57 18.71
N ASP A 91 -6.98 -9.87 17.44
CA ASP A 91 -6.15 -10.73 16.59
C ASP A 91 -4.97 -9.98 15.94
N GLY A 92 -4.93 -8.64 15.98
CA GLY A 92 -3.84 -7.81 15.47
C GLY A 92 -3.14 -7.01 16.56
N ASP A 93 -1.85 -6.74 16.40
CA ASP A 93 -1.11 -5.82 17.28
C ASP A 93 -1.30 -4.38 16.80
N ILE A 94 -1.31 -4.23 15.47
CA ILE A 94 -1.49 -2.96 14.75
C ILE A 94 -2.45 -3.21 13.58
N THR A 95 -3.30 -2.22 13.26
CA THR A 95 -4.04 -2.23 12.00
C THR A 95 -3.77 -0.96 11.21
N GLY A 96 -3.42 -1.13 9.92
CA GLY A 96 -3.35 -0.04 8.95
C GLY A 96 -4.74 0.38 8.48
N ALA A 97 -4.94 1.67 8.23
CA ALA A 97 -6.20 2.19 7.73
C ALA A 97 -6.01 3.32 6.72
N SER A 98 -6.76 3.29 5.63
CA SER A 98 -6.77 4.34 4.59
C SER A 98 -7.88 5.38 4.79
N ARG A 99 -8.43 5.43 5.98
CA ARG A 99 -9.41 6.40 6.50
C ARG A 99 -9.43 6.36 8.03
N PRO A 100 -9.96 7.39 8.69
CA PRO A 100 -10.25 7.31 10.12
C PRO A 100 -11.16 6.12 10.46
N ILE A 101 -11.05 5.62 11.68
CA ILE A 101 -11.94 4.58 12.23
C ILE A 101 -13.38 5.09 12.21
N LYS A 102 -14.32 4.26 11.81
CA LYS A 102 -15.74 4.59 11.86
C LYS A 102 -16.30 4.41 13.26
N GLU A 103 -17.42 5.09 13.55
CA GLU A 103 -18.07 5.00 14.86
C GLU A 103 -18.44 3.55 15.22
N GLU A 104 -19.02 2.77 14.29
CA GLU A 104 -19.34 1.38 14.50
C GLU A 104 -18.13 0.48 14.81
N GLU A 105 -16.98 0.76 14.18
CA GLU A 105 -15.72 0.05 14.41
C GLU A 105 -15.14 0.43 15.79
N ALA A 106 -15.19 1.72 16.14
CA ALA A 106 -14.74 2.20 17.44
C ALA A 106 -15.58 1.61 18.60
N VAL A 107 -16.90 1.51 18.42
CA VAL A 107 -17.81 0.83 19.36
C VAL A 107 -17.45 -0.66 19.48
N GLN A 108 -17.18 -1.34 18.37
CA GLN A 108 -16.78 -2.75 18.38
C GLN A 108 -15.47 -2.96 19.17
N CYS A 109 -14.47 -2.09 18.98
CA CYS A 109 -13.24 -2.14 19.76
C CYS A 109 -13.51 -1.91 21.26
N ALA A 110 -14.32 -0.90 21.60
CA ALA A 110 -14.64 -0.57 22.98
C ALA A 110 -15.39 -1.71 23.69
N ASP A 111 -16.37 -2.34 23.05
CA ASP A 111 -17.12 -3.48 23.57
C ASP A 111 -16.21 -4.71 23.83
N ALA A 112 -15.16 -4.86 23.04
CA ALA A 112 -14.14 -5.90 23.22
C ALA A 112 -13.03 -5.49 24.22
N GLY A 113 -13.07 -4.28 24.77
CA GLY A 113 -12.05 -3.77 25.71
C GLY A 113 -10.72 -3.43 25.04
N ILE A 114 -10.70 -3.21 23.73
CA ILE A 114 -9.51 -2.83 22.97
C ILE A 114 -9.36 -1.31 22.99
N GLU A 115 -8.37 -0.82 23.71
CA GLU A 115 -7.91 0.57 23.64
C GLU A 115 -6.77 0.68 22.63
N TYR A 116 -6.74 1.76 21.87
CA TYR A 116 -5.74 1.98 20.82
C TYR A 116 -5.20 3.40 20.81
N VAL A 117 -4.08 3.59 20.09
CA VAL A 117 -3.57 4.89 19.69
C VAL A 117 -3.73 4.99 18.18
N GLU A 118 -4.38 6.07 17.73
CA GLU A 118 -4.47 6.44 16.31
C GLU A 118 -3.28 7.31 15.95
N LEU A 119 -2.57 6.96 14.88
CA LEU A 119 -1.39 7.67 14.40
C LEU A 119 -1.52 7.87 12.89
N ALA A 120 -1.54 9.11 12.44
CA ALA A 120 -1.32 9.43 11.04
C ALA A 120 0.14 9.12 10.68
N VAL A 121 0.38 8.50 9.52
CA VAL A 121 1.72 8.03 9.14
C VAL A 121 2.16 8.44 7.74
N ALA A 122 1.23 8.73 6.84
CA ALA A 122 1.50 9.10 5.46
C ALA A 122 0.28 9.75 4.81
N ILE A 123 0.47 10.33 3.63
CA ILE A 123 -0.62 10.73 2.75
C ILE A 123 -0.54 9.88 1.48
N ASP A 124 -1.64 9.21 1.16
CA ASP A 124 -1.86 8.59 -0.13
C ASP A 124 -2.35 9.67 -1.09
N GLY A 125 -1.59 9.93 -2.13
CA GLY A 125 -1.96 10.85 -3.19
C GLY A 125 -1.67 10.17 -4.52
N LEU A 126 -2.63 10.21 -5.43
CA LEU A 126 -2.42 9.70 -6.78
C LEU A 126 -2.69 10.78 -7.83
N THR A 127 -2.08 10.62 -8.98
CA THR A 127 -2.19 11.55 -10.09
C THR A 127 -2.78 10.86 -11.30
N VAL A 128 -3.87 11.40 -11.82
CA VAL A 128 -4.32 11.11 -13.19
C VAL A 128 -3.47 11.96 -14.12
N ALA A 129 -2.83 11.33 -15.10
CA ALA A 129 -1.84 11.98 -15.95
C ALA A 129 -2.07 11.67 -17.43
N THR A 130 -1.54 12.55 -18.26
CA THR A 130 -1.50 12.43 -19.73
C THR A 130 -0.15 12.89 -20.24
N SER A 131 0.15 12.70 -21.52
CA SER A 131 1.35 13.23 -22.14
C SER A 131 1.47 14.75 -21.95
N VAL A 132 2.68 15.26 -21.77
CA VAL A 132 2.96 16.72 -21.73
C VAL A 132 2.47 17.45 -22.99
N ASN A 133 2.34 16.73 -24.09
CA ASN A 133 1.87 17.27 -25.38
C ASN A 133 0.35 17.40 -25.47
N ASN A 134 -0.41 16.78 -24.56
CA ASN A 134 -1.87 16.87 -24.58
C ASN A 134 -2.34 18.29 -24.19
N THR A 135 -2.86 19.04 -25.13
CA THR A 135 -3.40 20.38 -24.89
C THR A 135 -4.93 20.39 -24.83
N ALA A 136 -5.59 19.25 -25.04
CA ALA A 136 -7.04 19.17 -25.10
C ALA A 136 -7.70 18.92 -23.76
N ILE A 137 -6.98 18.33 -22.81
CA ILE A 137 -7.51 17.92 -21.50
C ILE A 137 -6.68 18.56 -20.38
N GLU A 138 -7.32 19.39 -19.58
CA GLU A 138 -6.73 20.05 -18.41
C GLU A 138 -7.40 19.60 -17.09
N CYS A 139 -8.66 19.18 -17.17
CA CYS A 139 -9.46 18.80 -16.00
C CYS A 139 -10.50 17.75 -16.37
N LEU A 140 -10.80 16.85 -15.43
CA LEU A 140 -11.87 15.86 -15.51
C LEU A 140 -12.60 15.77 -14.18
N ASP A 141 -13.87 15.39 -14.23
CA ASP A 141 -14.64 14.96 -13.05
C ASP A 141 -14.62 13.43 -12.91
N LYS A 142 -15.09 12.94 -11.77
CA LYS A 142 -15.17 11.49 -11.49
C LYS A 142 -16.08 10.76 -12.49
N ALA A 143 -17.12 11.43 -13.01
CA ALA A 143 -18.03 10.87 -14.00
C ALA A 143 -17.33 10.62 -15.34
N ALA A 144 -16.52 11.58 -15.80
CA ALA A 144 -15.70 11.42 -17.01
C ALA A 144 -14.63 10.34 -16.82
N LEU A 145 -13.98 10.28 -15.65
CA LEU A 145 -12.99 9.23 -15.34
C LEU A 145 -13.62 7.84 -15.32
N TYR A 146 -14.78 7.68 -14.69
CA TYR A 146 -15.51 6.41 -14.72
C TYR A 146 -15.89 6.03 -16.14
N ALA A 147 -16.38 6.98 -16.94
CA ALA A 147 -16.76 6.73 -18.33
C ALA A 147 -15.57 6.34 -19.23
N LEU A 148 -14.33 6.76 -18.88
CA LEU A 148 -13.11 6.44 -19.62
C LEU A 148 -12.46 5.12 -19.16
N ILE A 149 -12.46 4.86 -17.85
CA ILE A 149 -11.61 3.82 -17.24
C ILE A 149 -12.44 2.77 -16.47
N GLY A 150 -13.70 3.06 -16.15
CA GLY A 150 -14.58 2.11 -15.45
C GLY A 150 -14.94 0.88 -16.29
N PRO A 151 -15.54 -0.17 -15.69
CA PRO A 151 -15.79 -1.45 -16.36
C PRO A 151 -16.74 -1.35 -17.57
N GLU A 152 -17.58 -0.32 -17.62
CA GLU A 152 -18.54 -0.11 -18.71
C GLU A 152 -17.90 0.51 -19.97
N SER A 153 -16.61 0.92 -19.89
CA SER A 153 -15.85 1.52 -21.00
C SER A 153 -15.01 0.51 -21.79
N GLU A 154 -15.10 -0.78 -21.48
CA GLU A 154 -14.33 -1.81 -22.19
C GLU A 154 -14.60 -1.76 -23.70
N GLY A 155 -13.52 -1.75 -24.48
CA GLY A 155 -13.57 -1.62 -25.94
C GLY A 155 -13.54 -0.17 -26.47
N PHE A 156 -13.64 0.86 -25.62
CA PHE A 156 -13.48 2.25 -26.07
C PHE A 156 -12.03 2.51 -26.51
N SER A 157 -11.87 3.10 -27.66
CA SER A 157 -10.57 3.39 -28.29
C SER A 157 -10.36 4.88 -28.62
N SER A 158 -11.40 5.69 -28.48
CA SER A 158 -11.36 7.15 -28.54
C SER A 158 -11.89 7.74 -27.23
N TRP A 159 -11.36 8.89 -26.82
CA TRP A 159 -11.93 9.66 -25.71
C TRP A 159 -13.42 9.98 -25.97
N ALA A 160 -13.78 10.26 -27.21
CA ALA A 160 -15.16 10.57 -27.59
C ALA A 160 -16.14 9.41 -27.36
N ASP A 161 -15.67 8.14 -27.37
CA ASP A 161 -16.53 6.96 -27.12
C ASP A 161 -17.17 7.04 -25.74
N ALA A 162 -16.52 7.68 -24.76
CA ALA A 162 -16.99 7.82 -23.40
C ALA A 162 -18.04 8.94 -23.20
N ASN A 163 -18.26 9.84 -24.18
CA ASN A 163 -19.13 11.02 -24.02
C ASN A 163 -20.59 10.64 -23.64
N THR A 164 -21.12 9.55 -24.20
CA THR A 164 -22.49 9.15 -23.89
C THR A 164 -22.61 8.73 -22.42
N LEU A 165 -21.71 7.86 -21.95
CA LEU A 165 -21.71 7.38 -20.57
C LEU A 165 -21.38 8.52 -19.59
N ALA A 166 -20.40 9.38 -19.89
CA ALA A 166 -20.07 10.54 -19.09
C ALA A 166 -21.29 11.48 -18.92
N GLY A 167 -22.01 11.75 -20.01
CA GLY A 167 -23.23 12.55 -19.98
C GLY A 167 -24.37 11.91 -19.17
N GLU A 168 -24.54 10.60 -19.24
CA GLU A 168 -25.51 9.85 -18.40
C GLU A 168 -25.18 9.96 -16.91
N LEU A 169 -23.88 10.05 -16.58
CA LEU A 169 -23.37 10.20 -15.22
C LEU A 169 -23.33 11.65 -14.75
N GLY A 170 -23.73 12.61 -15.61
CA GLY A 170 -23.79 14.02 -15.26
C GLY A 170 -22.47 14.76 -15.36
N SER A 171 -21.47 14.22 -16.08
CA SER A 171 -20.21 14.94 -16.32
C SER A 171 -20.45 16.29 -17.03
N ALA A 172 -19.72 17.30 -16.55
CA ALA A 172 -19.69 18.62 -17.18
C ALA A 172 -18.71 18.71 -18.37
N TYR A 173 -17.90 17.65 -18.61
CA TYR A 173 -16.83 17.64 -19.60
C TYR A 173 -17.28 16.98 -20.91
N THR A 174 -16.81 17.56 -22.02
CA THR A 174 -16.91 16.95 -23.35
C THR A 174 -15.54 16.45 -23.75
N LEU A 175 -15.44 15.18 -24.01
CA LEU A 175 -14.18 14.51 -24.32
C LEU A 175 -13.91 14.60 -25.83
N PRO A 176 -12.63 14.85 -26.25
CA PRO A 176 -12.27 15.10 -27.62
C PRO A 176 -12.35 13.83 -28.48
N ASP A 177 -12.52 13.99 -29.80
CA ASP A 177 -12.35 12.90 -30.74
C ASP A 177 -10.85 12.68 -31.01
N ALA A 178 -10.25 11.88 -30.14
CA ALA A 178 -8.82 11.58 -30.14
C ALA A 178 -8.58 10.13 -29.68
N PRO A 179 -7.50 9.47 -30.13
CA PRO A 179 -7.18 8.11 -29.69
C PRO A 179 -7.01 8.03 -28.18
N LEU A 180 -7.53 6.96 -27.58
CA LEU A 180 -7.43 6.67 -26.15
C LEU A 180 -6.53 5.45 -25.92
N SER A 181 -5.40 5.65 -25.26
CA SER A 181 -4.54 4.58 -24.75
C SER A 181 -4.38 4.77 -23.26
N ILE A 182 -4.68 3.73 -22.48
CA ILE A 182 -4.73 3.83 -21.01
C ILE A 182 -3.63 2.98 -20.40
N PHE A 183 -2.92 3.55 -19.41
CA PHE A 183 -1.82 2.93 -18.69
C PHE A 183 -2.01 3.15 -17.19
N GLY A 184 -1.78 2.10 -16.39
CA GLY A 184 -1.91 2.20 -14.94
C GLY A 184 -1.38 0.98 -14.23
N PRO A 185 -1.32 0.99 -12.89
CA PRO A 185 -1.00 -0.19 -12.10
C PRO A 185 -2.10 -1.24 -12.23
N GLY A 186 -1.73 -2.51 -12.00
CA GLY A 186 -2.69 -3.62 -11.95
C GLY A 186 -3.32 -3.79 -10.58
N GLU A 187 -4.23 -4.77 -10.47
CA GLU A 187 -5.01 -5.08 -9.25
C GLU A 187 -4.16 -5.49 -8.05
N GLU A 188 -2.87 -5.83 -8.26
CA GLU A 188 -1.91 -6.11 -7.20
C GLU A 188 -1.40 -4.85 -6.47
N SER A 189 -1.73 -3.67 -6.97
CA SER A 189 -1.18 -2.38 -6.51
C SER A 189 -2.14 -1.63 -5.60
N GLY A 190 -1.65 -1.14 -4.45
CA GLY A 190 -2.39 -0.21 -3.60
C GLY A 190 -2.78 1.10 -4.31
N THR A 191 -2.02 1.54 -5.33
CA THR A 191 -2.37 2.69 -6.17
C THR A 191 -3.58 2.40 -7.06
N TYR A 192 -3.71 1.16 -7.56
CA TYR A 192 -4.93 0.72 -8.25
C TYR A 192 -6.15 0.77 -7.31
N ASP A 193 -6.04 0.17 -6.12
CA ASP A 193 -7.11 0.17 -5.13
C ASP A 193 -7.56 1.59 -4.79
N SER A 194 -6.60 2.49 -4.54
CA SER A 194 -6.89 3.89 -4.25
C SER A 194 -7.59 4.60 -5.41
N PHE A 195 -7.13 4.37 -6.64
CA PHE A 195 -7.74 4.98 -7.83
C PHE A 195 -9.19 4.56 -8.00
N VAL A 196 -9.49 3.26 -8.00
CA VAL A 196 -10.87 2.79 -8.18
C VAL A 196 -11.77 3.20 -7.01
N GLU A 197 -11.22 3.30 -5.80
CA GLU A 197 -11.96 3.80 -4.65
C GLU A 197 -12.30 5.29 -4.77
N PHE A 198 -11.34 6.14 -5.12
CA PHE A 198 -11.54 7.59 -5.26
C PHE A 198 -12.46 7.94 -6.43
N ALA A 199 -12.21 7.32 -7.59
CA ALA A 199 -12.87 7.68 -8.83
C ALA A 199 -14.22 6.98 -9.02
N PHE A 200 -14.37 5.70 -8.59
CA PHE A 200 -15.47 4.85 -9.03
C PHE A 200 -16.43 4.42 -7.94
N LYS A 201 -16.02 4.37 -6.67
CA LYS A 201 -16.78 3.74 -5.60
C LYS A 201 -18.23 4.24 -5.47
N SER A 202 -18.44 5.54 -5.52
CA SER A 202 -19.79 6.12 -5.44
C SER A 202 -20.60 5.76 -6.68
N ILE A 203 -20.05 5.97 -7.87
CA ILE A 203 -20.72 5.75 -9.14
C ILE A 203 -21.06 4.26 -9.32
N ALA A 204 -20.09 3.38 -9.06
CA ALA A 204 -20.30 1.93 -9.15
C ALA A 204 -21.37 1.46 -8.16
N GLY A 205 -21.40 2.02 -6.94
CA GLY A 205 -22.42 1.72 -5.94
C GLY A 205 -23.83 2.11 -6.42
N ASP A 206 -24.00 3.30 -6.99
CA ASP A 206 -25.27 3.77 -7.53
C ASP A 206 -25.73 2.96 -8.76
N ARG A 207 -24.80 2.47 -9.55
CA ARG A 207 -25.06 1.65 -10.75
C ARG A 207 -25.16 0.16 -10.45
N GLY A 208 -24.76 -0.30 -9.28
CA GLY A 208 -24.73 -1.72 -8.91
C GLY A 208 -23.68 -2.50 -9.71
N THR A 209 -22.58 -1.85 -10.12
CA THR A 209 -21.43 -2.45 -10.80
C THR A 209 -20.28 -2.72 -9.83
N GLU A 210 -19.28 -3.47 -10.24
CA GLU A 210 -18.06 -3.68 -9.46
C GLU A 210 -17.19 -2.41 -9.45
N VAL A 211 -16.43 -2.23 -8.35
CA VAL A 211 -15.49 -1.10 -8.19
C VAL A 211 -14.14 -1.52 -8.78
N ILE A 212 -14.08 -1.61 -10.09
CA ILE A 212 -12.88 -2.04 -10.85
C ILE A 212 -12.66 -1.15 -12.08
N ALA A 213 -11.46 -1.15 -12.60
CA ALA A 213 -11.16 -0.57 -13.90
C ALA A 213 -11.54 -1.55 -15.03
N ARG A 214 -11.67 -1.05 -16.26
CA ARG A 214 -11.81 -1.87 -17.48
C ARG A 214 -10.61 -2.83 -17.61
N ALA A 215 -10.84 -4.02 -18.16
CA ALA A 215 -9.79 -5.05 -18.23
C ALA A 215 -8.80 -4.84 -19.39
N ASP A 216 -9.12 -4.02 -20.37
CA ASP A 216 -8.38 -3.86 -21.63
C ASP A 216 -7.43 -2.65 -21.66
N TYR A 217 -7.05 -2.09 -20.50
CA TYR A 217 -5.95 -1.13 -20.41
C TYR A 217 -4.60 -1.83 -20.25
N THR A 218 -3.50 -1.11 -20.44
CA THR A 218 -2.15 -1.65 -20.21
C THR A 218 -1.79 -1.53 -18.73
N ALA A 219 -1.88 -2.65 -18.02
CA ALA A 219 -1.49 -2.75 -16.61
C ALA A 219 0.00 -3.06 -16.44
N SER A 220 0.66 -2.47 -15.45
CA SER A 220 2.04 -2.79 -15.09
C SER A 220 2.30 -2.59 -13.59
N PRO A 221 3.02 -3.53 -12.92
CA PRO A 221 3.50 -3.32 -11.56
C PRO A 221 4.71 -2.37 -11.48
N ASN A 222 5.22 -1.89 -12.62
CA ASN A 222 6.39 -1.02 -12.71
C ASN A 222 5.95 0.36 -13.21
N ASP A 223 6.01 1.37 -12.33
CA ASP A 223 5.59 2.74 -12.63
C ASP A 223 6.38 3.35 -13.81
N ASN A 224 7.65 2.98 -14.01
CA ASN A 224 8.40 3.47 -15.18
C ASN A 224 7.77 3.02 -16.51
N VAL A 225 7.22 1.80 -16.57
CA VAL A 225 6.51 1.29 -17.75
C VAL A 225 5.20 2.06 -17.95
N ILE A 226 4.52 2.45 -16.87
CA ILE A 226 3.31 3.27 -16.93
C ILE A 226 3.67 4.68 -17.48
N VAL A 227 4.73 5.30 -16.95
CA VAL A 227 5.23 6.60 -17.41
C VAL A 227 5.62 6.55 -18.89
N ASP A 228 6.40 5.53 -19.33
CA ASP A 228 6.75 5.30 -20.73
C ASP A 228 5.49 5.18 -21.61
N GLY A 229 4.47 4.50 -21.11
CA GLY A 229 3.19 4.37 -21.79
C GLY A 229 2.45 5.70 -21.93
N ILE A 230 2.38 6.49 -20.86
CA ILE A 230 1.74 7.82 -20.86
C ILE A 230 2.47 8.77 -21.82
N GLU A 231 3.80 8.74 -21.88
CA GLU A 231 4.60 9.55 -22.80
C GLU A 231 4.45 9.11 -24.27
N SER A 232 4.12 7.84 -24.51
CA SER A 232 4.17 7.22 -25.85
C SER A 232 3.22 7.80 -26.89
N ALA A 233 2.15 8.50 -26.46
CA ALA A 233 1.17 9.12 -27.35
C ALA A 233 0.62 10.42 -26.76
N ASP A 234 0.39 11.42 -27.62
CA ASP A 234 -0.02 12.77 -27.21
C ASP A 234 -1.34 12.78 -26.41
N THR A 235 -2.23 11.80 -26.61
CA THR A 235 -3.55 11.71 -25.97
C THR A 235 -3.67 10.47 -25.11
N SER A 236 -2.58 9.92 -24.59
CA SER A 236 -2.58 8.86 -23.60
C SER A 236 -3.23 9.32 -22.29
N LEU A 237 -3.75 8.38 -21.53
CA LEU A 237 -4.31 8.58 -20.18
C LEU A 237 -3.70 7.54 -19.25
N GLY A 238 -3.42 7.90 -18.02
CA GLY A 238 -2.97 6.94 -17.03
C GLY A 238 -3.05 7.49 -15.62
N TRP A 239 -2.62 6.68 -14.66
CA TRP A 239 -2.52 7.12 -13.26
C TRP A 239 -1.32 6.46 -12.59
N VAL A 240 -0.69 7.20 -11.68
CA VAL A 240 0.45 6.78 -10.87
C VAL A 240 0.36 7.40 -9.48
N GLY A 241 1.12 6.90 -8.53
CA GLY A 241 1.34 7.56 -7.25
C GLY A 241 1.90 8.98 -7.45
N TYR A 242 1.45 9.94 -6.62
CA TYR A 242 1.87 11.34 -6.76
C TYR A 242 3.40 11.51 -6.62
N ALA A 243 4.06 10.72 -5.77
CA ALA A 243 5.51 10.77 -5.63
C ALA A 243 6.24 10.45 -6.95
N TYR A 244 5.72 9.51 -7.74
CA TYR A 244 6.21 9.20 -9.08
C TYR A 244 5.95 10.33 -10.06
N TYR A 245 4.71 10.84 -10.11
CA TYR A 245 4.36 11.98 -10.95
C TYR A 245 5.32 13.15 -10.72
N ARG A 246 5.57 13.50 -9.46
CA ARG A 246 6.43 14.62 -9.09
C ARG A 246 7.87 14.51 -9.61
N ALA A 247 8.36 13.28 -9.77
CA ALA A 247 9.70 13.02 -10.30
C ALA A 247 9.77 13.05 -11.84
N GLU A 248 8.63 12.96 -12.54
CA GLU A 248 8.54 12.74 -14.00
C GLU A 248 7.71 13.82 -14.71
N THR A 249 7.67 15.04 -14.17
CA THR A 249 6.86 16.17 -14.69
C THR A 249 7.32 16.72 -16.04
N ASP A 250 8.49 16.35 -16.53
CA ASP A 250 8.99 16.63 -17.85
C ASP A 250 8.48 15.65 -18.92
N ARG A 251 7.93 14.50 -18.53
CA ARG A 251 7.44 13.42 -19.38
C ARG A 251 5.91 13.32 -19.42
N MET A 252 5.25 13.65 -18.33
CA MET A 252 3.79 13.63 -18.20
C MET A 252 3.29 14.85 -17.44
N LYS A 253 2.04 15.25 -17.71
CA LYS A 253 1.36 16.30 -16.98
C LYS A 253 0.15 15.75 -16.23
N ALA A 254 -0.13 16.31 -15.05
CA ALA A 254 -1.34 15.99 -14.32
C ALA A 254 -2.57 16.54 -15.04
N ILE A 255 -3.66 15.80 -14.96
CA ILE A 255 -5.01 16.26 -15.22
C ILE A 255 -5.60 16.63 -13.87
N ALA A 256 -6.07 17.88 -13.72
CA ALA A 256 -6.76 18.31 -12.53
C ALA A 256 -8.07 17.53 -12.34
N ILE A 257 -8.48 17.31 -11.10
CA ILE A 257 -9.75 16.66 -10.79
C ILE A 257 -10.72 17.72 -10.28
N ALA A 258 -11.90 17.77 -10.87
CA ALA A 258 -12.97 18.61 -10.39
C ALA A 258 -13.51 18.11 -9.04
N ASP A 259 -13.62 18.98 -8.07
CA ASP A 259 -14.31 18.72 -6.81
C ASP A 259 -15.85 18.68 -6.99
N ASP A 260 -16.57 18.51 -5.89
CA ASP A 260 -18.05 18.42 -5.92
C ASP A 260 -18.72 19.75 -6.32
N GLU A 261 -18.02 20.87 -6.22
CA GLU A 261 -18.43 22.20 -6.67
C GLU A 261 -18.03 22.48 -8.14
N GLY A 262 -17.31 21.58 -8.77
CA GLY A 262 -16.82 21.68 -10.15
C GLY A 262 -15.54 22.50 -10.29
N VAL A 263 -14.81 22.77 -9.20
CA VAL A 263 -13.53 23.47 -9.23
C VAL A 263 -12.42 22.47 -9.53
N CYS A 264 -11.63 22.75 -10.57
CA CYS A 264 -10.50 21.91 -10.94
C CYS A 264 -9.32 22.10 -9.96
N VAL A 265 -8.97 21.04 -9.24
CA VAL A 265 -7.84 21.02 -8.31
C VAL A 265 -6.75 20.13 -8.89
N ALA A 266 -5.54 20.68 -9.07
CA ALA A 266 -4.37 19.92 -9.51
C ALA A 266 -3.67 19.25 -8.32
N PRO A 267 -3.05 18.09 -8.50
CA PRO A 267 -2.22 17.48 -7.47
C PRO A 267 -0.91 18.28 -7.31
N THR A 268 -0.77 18.91 -6.17
CA THR A 268 0.45 19.62 -5.73
C THR A 268 0.79 19.18 -4.32
N ASP A 269 2.02 19.46 -3.85
CA ASP A 269 2.39 19.18 -2.46
C ASP A 269 1.41 19.85 -1.49
N GLU A 270 0.96 21.08 -1.78
CA GLU A 270 0.02 21.84 -0.97
C GLU A 270 -1.40 21.21 -0.98
N THR A 271 -1.96 20.95 -2.17
CA THR A 271 -3.35 20.47 -2.28
C THR A 271 -3.52 19.02 -1.82
N ILE A 272 -2.44 18.23 -1.84
CA ILE A 272 -2.40 16.89 -1.27
C ILE A 272 -2.29 16.97 0.25
N ALA A 273 -1.42 17.84 0.77
CA ALA A 273 -1.20 17.98 2.20
C ALA A 273 -2.42 18.55 2.93
N ASP A 274 -3.11 19.55 2.34
CA ASP A 274 -4.30 20.16 2.95
C ASP A 274 -5.61 19.39 2.65
N GLY A 275 -5.55 18.34 1.81
CA GLY A 275 -6.70 17.51 1.47
C GLY A 275 -7.69 18.14 0.48
N SER A 276 -7.34 19.28 -0.15
CA SER A 276 -8.19 19.92 -1.16
C SER A 276 -8.20 19.15 -2.50
N TYR A 277 -7.14 18.37 -2.78
CA TYR A 277 -7.12 17.45 -3.92
C TYR A 277 -7.86 16.16 -3.58
N SER A 278 -8.98 15.90 -4.23
CA SER A 278 -9.92 14.82 -3.88
C SER A 278 -9.38 13.39 -4.07
N PHE A 279 -8.22 13.24 -4.72
CA PHE A 279 -7.53 11.95 -4.88
C PHE A 279 -6.31 11.87 -3.94
N SER A 280 -6.51 12.34 -2.72
CA SER A 280 -5.58 12.18 -1.60
C SER A 280 -6.31 11.87 -0.31
N ARG A 281 -5.64 11.20 0.61
CA ARG A 281 -6.14 10.87 1.95
C ARG A 281 -5.02 10.57 2.92
N THR A 282 -5.22 10.89 4.18
CA THR A 282 -4.30 10.49 5.25
C THR A 282 -4.41 8.99 5.51
N LEU A 283 -3.25 8.36 5.67
CA LEU A 283 -3.09 6.97 6.06
C LEU A 283 -2.75 6.89 7.54
N TYR A 284 -3.30 5.88 8.20
CA TYR A 284 -3.20 5.70 9.65
C TYR A 284 -2.70 4.31 10.02
N ILE A 285 -2.09 4.21 11.19
CA ILE A 285 -1.97 2.97 11.93
C ILE A 285 -2.67 3.12 13.28
N TYR A 286 -3.33 2.06 13.73
CA TYR A 286 -3.97 1.95 15.05
C TYR A 286 -3.22 0.90 15.85
N VAL A 287 -2.68 1.27 16.99
CA VAL A 287 -1.82 0.43 17.82
C VAL A 287 -2.56 0.00 19.08
N ASN A 288 -2.66 -1.30 19.33
CA ASN A 288 -3.27 -1.84 20.55
C ASN A 288 -2.41 -1.51 21.77
N LYS A 289 -2.96 -0.71 22.69
CA LYS A 289 -2.24 -0.22 23.87
C LYS A 289 -1.79 -1.35 24.78
N ALA A 290 -2.68 -2.27 25.09
CA ALA A 290 -2.38 -3.38 26.00
C ALA A 290 -1.25 -4.26 25.44
N LYS A 291 -1.33 -4.61 24.16
CA LYS A 291 -0.29 -5.40 23.50
C LYS A 291 1.05 -4.65 23.40
N ALA A 292 1.04 -3.33 23.18
CA ALA A 292 2.26 -2.52 23.17
C ALA A 292 2.96 -2.47 24.53
N VAL A 293 2.21 -2.62 25.64
CA VAL A 293 2.77 -2.76 27.00
C VAL A 293 3.35 -4.17 27.21
N GLU A 294 2.65 -5.21 26.74
CA GLU A 294 3.06 -6.61 26.91
C GLU A 294 4.24 -6.99 26.00
N ASN A 295 4.32 -6.41 24.80
CA ASN A 295 5.31 -6.72 23.77
C ASN A 295 6.12 -5.47 23.39
N PRO A 296 7.32 -5.27 23.94
CA PRO A 296 8.16 -4.10 23.63
C PRO A 296 8.54 -3.96 22.15
N ALA A 297 8.51 -5.06 21.37
CA ALA A 297 8.79 -5.02 19.94
C ALA A 297 7.79 -4.12 19.17
N ILE A 298 6.53 -4.05 19.64
CA ILE A 298 5.52 -3.17 19.07
C ILE A 298 5.95 -1.70 19.27
N GLY A 299 6.41 -1.37 20.49
CA GLY A 299 6.90 -0.03 20.78
C GLY A 299 8.06 0.37 19.87
N THR A 300 9.06 -0.49 19.75
CA THR A 300 10.22 -0.25 18.89
C THR A 300 9.83 -0.11 17.41
N TYR A 301 8.91 -0.94 16.93
CA TYR A 301 8.42 -0.86 15.54
C TYR A 301 7.68 0.46 15.28
N VAL A 302 6.83 0.92 16.19
CA VAL A 302 6.12 2.20 16.06
C VAL A 302 7.08 3.39 16.18
N ASP A 303 8.05 3.33 17.08
CA ASP A 303 9.10 4.35 17.20
C ASP A 303 9.89 4.47 15.87
N LEU A 304 10.22 3.34 15.22
CA LEU A 304 10.84 3.34 13.91
C LEU A 304 9.90 3.93 12.84
N TYR A 305 8.64 3.56 12.85
CA TYR A 305 7.64 4.04 11.89
C TYR A 305 7.54 5.58 11.91
N LEU A 306 7.58 6.17 13.11
CA LEU A 306 7.48 7.62 13.31
C LEU A 306 8.84 8.35 13.20
N SER A 307 9.95 7.64 13.10
CA SER A 307 11.29 8.21 12.97
C SER A 307 11.56 8.76 11.57
N ALA A 308 12.65 9.54 11.44
CA ALA A 308 13.11 10.02 10.12
C ALA A 308 13.38 8.85 9.15
N ALA A 309 13.95 7.73 9.64
CA ALA A 309 14.19 6.54 8.82
C ALA A 309 12.87 5.87 8.37
N GLY A 310 11.83 5.87 9.21
CA GLY A 310 10.49 5.39 8.85
C GLY A 310 9.82 6.28 7.81
N VAL A 311 9.95 7.61 7.95
CA VAL A 311 9.44 8.58 6.96
C VAL A 311 10.12 8.39 5.59
N GLU A 312 11.42 8.06 5.55
CA GLU A 312 12.10 7.68 4.31
C GLU A 312 11.47 6.43 3.67
N GLN A 313 10.99 5.48 4.48
CA GLN A 313 10.28 4.29 3.95
C GLN A 313 8.90 4.63 3.38
N VAL A 314 8.20 5.63 3.93
CA VAL A 314 6.94 6.16 3.35
C VAL A 314 7.20 6.65 1.92
N VAL A 315 8.22 7.49 1.74
CA VAL A 315 8.60 8.03 0.41
C VAL A 315 9.06 6.91 -0.52
N ALA A 316 9.87 5.96 -0.01
CA ALA A 316 10.34 4.81 -0.78
C ALA A 316 9.22 3.82 -1.18
N ALA A 317 8.09 3.86 -0.47
CA ALA A 317 6.88 3.11 -0.82
C ALA A 317 5.98 3.84 -1.85
N GLY A 318 6.35 5.07 -2.25
CA GLY A 318 5.61 5.86 -3.25
C GLY A 318 4.53 6.77 -2.66
N TYR A 319 4.54 6.99 -1.34
CA TYR A 319 3.57 7.85 -0.66
C TYR A 319 4.17 9.22 -0.29
N VAL A 320 3.31 10.14 0.12
CA VAL A 320 3.71 11.49 0.56
C VAL A 320 3.87 11.49 2.07
N GLN A 321 4.97 12.08 2.55
CA GLN A 321 5.16 12.27 3.99
C GLN A 321 4.17 13.31 4.54
N LEU A 322 3.81 13.14 5.80
CA LEU A 322 3.00 14.13 6.53
C LEU A 322 3.72 15.48 6.63
N GLU A 323 2.94 16.55 6.74
CA GLU A 323 3.46 17.85 7.18
C GLU A 323 4.11 17.72 8.59
N ALA A 324 5.16 18.53 8.84
CA ALA A 324 5.92 18.44 10.08
C ALA A 324 5.06 18.56 11.35
N ALA A 325 4.00 19.36 11.31
CA ALA A 325 3.09 19.53 12.44
C ALA A 325 2.23 18.29 12.70
N GLU A 326 1.77 17.63 11.64
CA GLU A 326 0.97 16.40 11.72
C GLU A 326 1.84 15.21 12.15
N GLN A 327 3.06 15.10 11.59
CA GLN A 327 4.05 14.12 12.03
C GLN A 327 4.35 14.28 13.54
N GLN A 328 4.54 15.51 14.01
CA GLN A 328 4.78 15.78 15.44
C GLN A 328 3.57 15.40 16.29
N SER A 329 2.34 15.65 15.81
CA SER A 329 1.12 15.26 16.51
C SER A 329 1.03 13.74 16.71
N SER A 330 1.43 12.96 15.71
CA SER A 330 1.50 11.50 15.83
C SER A 330 2.57 11.04 16.84
N VAL A 331 3.74 11.66 16.83
CA VAL A 331 4.81 11.41 17.83
C VAL A 331 4.33 11.74 19.24
N ASP A 332 3.65 12.87 19.42
CA ASP A 332 3.12 13.31 20.71
C ASP A 332 2.01 12.35 21.20
N ALA A 333 1.09 11.95 20.34
CA ALA A 333 0.04 10.97 20.65
C ALA A 333 0.63 9.61 21.06
N TRP A 334 1.65 9.15 20.35
CA TRP A 334 2.37 7.91 20.69
C TRP A 334 3.11 8.01 22.02
N THR A 335 3.76 9.13 22.29
CA THR A 335 4.49 9.38 23.53
C THR A 335 3.54 9.44 24.73
N ALA A 336 2.35 10.02 24.56
CA ALA A 336 1.33 10.16 25.59
C ALA A 336 0.45 8.90 25.82
N ARG A 337 0.75 7.79 25.16
CA ARG A 337 -0.11 6.59 25.16
C ARG A 337 -0.40 5.94 26.53
N GLY A 338 0.30 6.35 27.58
CA GLY A 338 0.09 5.88 28.95
C GLY A 338 1.27 5.14 29.50
#